data_0f077bc6d41dcbaec40d6175ffb13ecc
#
_entry.id   0f077bc6d41dcbaec40d6175ffb13ecc
#
_cell.length_a   1.000
_cell.length_b   1.000
_cell.length_c   1.000
_cell.angle_alpha   90.00
_cell.angle_beta   90.00
_cell.angle_gamma   90.00
#
_symmetry.space_group_name_H-M   'P 1'
#
loop_
_entity.id
_entity.type
_entity.pdbx_description
1 polymer ?
#
loop_
_entity_poly.entity_id
_entity_poly.type
_entity_poly.pdbx_seq_one_letter_code
_entity_poly.pdbx_strand_id
1 'polypeptide(L)'
;MYKRQVLDNPFILLHDKKISNIRELLPVLEQVAKAARPLVIIAEDIDGEALATLVVNSIRGILKVVAVKAPGFGDRRAAMLEDIAVLTGGTVISTNVGLTLDKATLEQLGTAKKVEVTKENTTIIDGAGQAEAIENRVRNIRTQIEAATSDYDREKLQERVAKLAGGVALIKVGAATEVEMKEKKAR
;
A
#
# COMPACT_ATOMS: atom_id res chain seq x y z
N MET A 1 9.09 -13.14 -18.39
CA MET A 1 8.81 -11.73 -18.69
C MET A 1 7.85 -11.15 -17.64
N TYR A 2 8.17 -9.99 -17.12
CA TYR A 2 7.35 -9.31 -16.15
C TYR A 2 6.04 -8.83 -16.80
N LYS A 3 4.93 -9.13 -16.17
CA LYS A 3 3.62 -8.70 -16.67
C LYS A 3 2.98 -7.69 -15.73
N ARG A 4 2.31 -6.71 -16.29
CA ARG A 4 1.49 -5.79 -15.53
C ARG A 4 0.34 -6.57 -14.87
N GLN A 5 0.15 -6.36 -13.58
CA GLN A 5 -0.97 -6.93 -12.86
C GLN A 5 -2.02 -5.85 -12.63
N VAL A 6 -3.27 -6.19 -12.87
CA VAL A 6 -4.39 -5.29 -12.64
C VAL A 6 -5.34 -5.96 -11.66
N LEU A 7 -5.60 -5.27 -10.56
CA LEU A 7 -6.53 -5.74 -9.54
C LEU A 7 -7.74 -4.81 -9.54
N ASP A 8 -8.92 -5.40 -9.78
CA ASP A 8 -10.16 -4.65 -9.80
C ASP A 8 -10.82 -4.68 -8.43
N ASN A 9 -11.17 -3.49 -7.93
CA ASN A 9 -11.88 -3.34 -6.66
C ASN A 9 -11.17 -4.01 -5.48
N PRO A 10 -9.84 -3.82 -5.33
CA PRO A 10 -9.07 -4.50 -4.29
C PRO A 10 -9.23 -3.85 -2.93
N PHE A 11 -8.96 -4.64 -1.89
CA PHE A 11 -8.63 -4.10 -0.57
C PHE A 11 -7.16 -3.71 -0.54
N ILE A 12 -6.82 -2.71 0.25
CA ILE A 12 -5.45 -2.22 0.41
C ILE A 12 -5.08 -2.24 1.88
N LEU A 13 -4.09 -3.06 2.23
CA LEU A 13 -3.56 -3.16 3.58
C LEU A 13 -2.28 -2.33 3.68
N LEU A 14 -2.26 -1.39 4.61
CA LEU A 14 -1.11 -0.51 4.85
C LEU A 14 -0.47 -0.85 6.19
N HIS A 15 0.82 -1.11 6.17
CA HIS A 15 1.58 -1.43 7.37
C HIS A 15 2.93 -0.72 7.33
N ASP A 16 3.33 -0.14 8.44
CA ASP A 16 4.54 0.69 8.51
C ASP A 16 5.82 -0.09 8.84
N LYS A 17 5.71 -1.40 9.03
CA LYS A 17 6.83 -2.25 9.40
C LYS A 17 6.96 -3.44 8.48
N LYS A 18 8.02 -4.21 8.67
CA LYS A 18 8.25 -5.44 7.96
C LYS A 18 7.27 -6.52 8.42
N ILE A 19 6.74 -7.27 7.48
CA ILE A 19 5.87 -8.41 7.77
C ILE A 19 6.73 -9.68 7.70
N SER A 20 6.97 -10.29 8.84
CA SER A 20 7.81 -11.49 8.95
C SER A 20 7.02 -12.73 9.28
N ASN A 21 5.89 -12.58 9.94
CA ASN A 21 5.11 -13.69 10.45
C ASN A 21 3.77 -13.79 9.74
N ILE A 22 3.61 -14.82 8.93
CA ILE A 22 2.36 -15.05 8.20
C ILE A 22 1.15 -15.21 9.12
N ARG A 23 1.36 -15.68 10.34
CA ARG A 23 0.26 -15.86 11.30
C ARG A 23 -0.44 -14.55 11.61
N GLU A 24 0.29 -13.44 11.59
CA GLU A 24 -0.30 -12.12 11.79
C GLU A 24 -1.22 -11.72 10.65
N LEU A 25 -0.96 -12.23 9.46
CA LEU A 25 -1.77 -11.92 8.27
C LEU A 25 -2.97 -12.83 8.12
N LEU A 26 -2.96 -14.04 8.69
CA LEU A 26 -4.02 -15.00 8.47
C LEU A 26 -5.43 -14.46 8.72
N PRO A 27 -5.71 -13.74 9.83
CA PRO A 27 -7.04 -13.19 10.04
C PRO A 27 -7.49 -12.24 8.93
N VAL A 28 -6.59 -11.40 8.45
CA VAL A 28 -6.89 -10.47 7.35
C VAL A 28 -7.12 -11.23 6.05
N LEU A 29 -6.26 -12.20 5.75
CA LEU A 29 -6.39 -13.00 4.54
C LEU A 29 -7.70 -13.77 4.50
N GLU A 30 -8.12 -14.32 5.64
CA GLU A 30 -9.41 -15.03 5.73
C GLU A 30 -10.58 -14.10 5.46
N GLN A 31 -10.57 -12.90 6.03
CA GLN A 31 -11.63 -11.92 5.81
C GLN A 31 -11.71 -11.48 4.34
N VAL A 32 -10.55 -11.23 3.73
CA VAL A 32 -10.47 -10.82 2.33
C VAL A 32 -10.93 -11.94 1.41
N ALA A 33 -10.54 -13.18 1.70
CA ALA A 33 -10.97 -14.34 0.92
C ALA A 33 -12.49 -14.53 0.97
N LYS A 34 -13.10 -14.34 2.13
CA LYS A 34 -14.56 -14.40 2.28
C LYS A 34 -15.26 -13.32 1.48
N ALA A 35 -14.64 -12.14 1.36
CA ALA A 35 -15.19 -11.06 0.56
C ALA A 35 -14.99 -11.26 -0.95
N ALA A 36 -14.20 -12.25 -1.33
CA ALA A 36 -13.90 -12.59 -2.72
C ALA A 36 -13.34 -11.42 -3.53
N ARG A 37 -12.47 -10.60 -2.90
CA ARG A 37 -11.84 -9.44 -3.53
C ARG A 37 -10.32 -9.57 -3.45
N PRO A 38 -9.60 -8.99 -4.43
CA PRO A 38 -8.13 -8.97 -4.36
C PRO A 38 -7.61 -8.14 -3.19
N LEU A 39 -6.36 -8.38 -2.80
CA LEU A 39 -5.69 -7.65 -1.75
C LEU A 39 -4.34 -7.12 -2.23
N VAL A 40 -4.09 -5.85 -1.97
CA VAL A 40 -2.77 -5.24 -2.15
C VAL A 40 -2.21 -4.97 -0.76
N ILE A 41 -1.02 -5.48 -0.49
CA ILE A 41 -0.32 -5.24 0.78
C ILE A 41 0.82 -4.26 0.53
N ILE A 42 0.78 -3.12 1.22
CA ILE A 42 1.84 -2.12 1.15
C ILE A 42 2.50 -2.07 2.52
N ALA A 43 3.74 -2.54 2.61
CA ALA A 43 4.47 -2.62 3.86
C ALA A 43 5.95 -2.24 3.65
N GLU A 44 6.67 -2.04 4.74
CA GLU A 44 8.11 -1.76 4.65
C GLU A 44 8.83 -2.86 3.88
N ASP A 45 8.52 -4.11 4.20
CA ASP A 45 9.03 -5.28 3.51
C ASP A 45 8.19 -6.50 3.91
N ILE A 46 8.31 -7.58 3.15
CA ILE A 46 7.67 -8.86 3.48
C ILE A 46 8.73 -9.94 3.46
N ASP A 47 8.88 -10.64 4.59
CA ASP A 47 9.88 -11.67 4.74
C ASP A 47 9.54 -12.94 3.94
N GLY A 48 10.57 -13.75 3.69
CA GLY A 48 10.50 -14.90 2.79
C GLY A 48 9.40 -15.91 3.11
N GLU A 49 9.18 -16.24 4.38
CA GLU A 49 8.15 -17.20 4.77
C GLU A 49 6.74 -16.67 4.49
N ALA A 50 6.49 -15.43 4.89
CA ALA A 50 5.21 -14.78 4.65
C ALA A 50 4.97 -14.64 3.15
N LEU A 51 5.99 -14.23 2.42
CA LEU A 51 5.91 -14.07 0.96
C LEU A 51 5.61 -15.39 0.27
N ALA A 52 6.27 -16.48 0.67
CA ALA A 52 6.06 -17.81 0.11
C ALA A 52 4.61 -18.27 0.30
N THR A 53 4.03 -18.02 1.46
CA THR A 53 2.63 -18.38 1.73
C THR A 53 1.67 -17.59 0.85
N LEU A 54 1.94 -16.31 0.64
CA LEU A 54 1.14 -15.46 -0.24
C LEU A 54 1.20 -15.97 -1.69
N VAL A 55 2.38 -16.38 -2.14
CA VAL A 55 2.58 -16.94 -3.47
C VAL A 55 1.74 -18.21 -3.66
N VAL A 56 1.81 -19.13 -2.72
CA VAL A 56 1.08 -20.39 -2.78
C VAL A 56 -0.42 -20.14 -2.89
N ASN A 57 -0.95 -19.23 -2.07
CA ASN A 57 -2.38 -18.90 -2.10
C ASN A 57 -2.79 -18.25 -3.42
N SER A 58 -1.95 -17.40 -3.98
CA SER A 58 -2.20 -16.76 -5.26
C SER A 58 -2.19 -17.76 -6.42
N ILE A 59 -1.22 -18.68 -6.43
CA ILE A 59 -1.11 -19.71 -7.45
C ILE A 59 -2.32 -20.64 -7.42
N ARG A 60 -2.79 -20.98 -6.23
CA ARG A 60 -3.96 -21.87 -6.08
C ARG A 60 -5.28 -21.18 -6.43
N GLY A 61 -5.25 -19.88 -6.70
CA GLY A 61 -6.46 -19.14 -7.02
C GLY A 61 -7.39 -18.90 -5.83
N ILE A 62 -6.90 -19.19 -4.62
CA ILE A 62 -7.69 -18.99 -3.40
C ILE A 62 -7.86 -17.50 -3.11
N LEU A 63 -6.80 -16.73 -3.37
CA LEU A 63 -6.76 -15.32 -3.07
C LEU A 63 -5.77 -14.63 -4.01
N LYS A 64 -6.21 -13.55 -4.65
CA LYS A 64 -5.31 -12.74 -5.46
C LYS A 64 -4.67 -11.69 -4.58
N VAL A 65 -3.38 -11.86 -4.27
CA VAL A 65 -2.63 -10.97 -3.40
C VAL A 65 -1.39 -10.46 -4.10
N VAL A 66 -1.15 -9.16 -3.99
CA VAL A 66 0.09 -8.54 -4.45
C VAL A 66 0.68 -7.78 -3.28
N ALA A 67 1.96 -7.94 -3.05
CA ALA A 67 2.69 -7.22 -2.01
C ALA A 67 3.66 -6.25 -2.65
N VAL A 68 3.64 -5.01 -2.18
CA VAL A 68 4.55 -3.95 -2.63
C VAL A 68 5.23 -3.30 -1.45
N LYS A 69 6.43 -2.82 -1.67
CA LYS A 69 7.17 -2.09 -0.64
C LYS A 69 6.64 -0.67 -0.52
N ALA A 70 6.51 -0.19 0.72
CA ALA A 70 6.08 1.17 0.97
C ALA A 70 7.13 2.17 0.45
N PRO A 71 6.69 3.33 -0.08
CA PRO A 71 7.62 4.32 -0.60
C PRO A 71 8.32 5.08 0.52
N GLY A 72 9.52 5.60 0.23
CA GLY A 72 10.27 6.45 1.14
C GLY A 72 10.97 5.69 2.26
N PHE A 73 11.47 6.44 3.21
CA PHE A 73 12.23 5.92 4.36
C PHE A 73 11.85 6.69 5.63
N GLY A 74 11.90 6.02 6.77
CA GLY A 74 11.70 6.65 8.08
C GLY A 74 10.37 7.40 8.19
N ASP A 75 10.41 8.61 8.71
CA ASP A 75 9.22 9.45 8.92
C ASP A 75 8.51 9.78 7.61
N ARG A 76 9.25 9.90 6.52
CA ARG A 76 8.69 10.17 5.20
C ARG A 76 7.83 8.99 4.73
N ARG A 77 8.29 7.75 5.01
CA ARG A 77 7.49 6.55 4.71
C ARG A 77 6.17 6.56 5.45
N ALA A 78 6.20 6.87 6.75
CA ALA A 78 4.98 6.95 7.55
C ALA A 78 4.02 8.00 6.99
N ALA A 79 4.52 9.16 6.60
CA ALA A 79 3.71 10.22 6.00
C ALA A 79 3.11 9.79 4.66
N MET A 80 3.87 9.10 3.83
CA MET A 80 3.38 8.63 2.53
C MET A 80 2.34 7.53 2.69
N LEU A 81 2.49 6.64 3.66
CA LEU A 81 1.47 5.64 3.98
C LEU A 81 0.18 6.30 4.44
N GLU A 82 0.26 7.34 5.25
CA GLU A 82 -0.93 8.09 5.67
C GLU A 82 -1.62 8.77 4.48
N ASP A 83 -0.86 9.29 3.54
CA ASP A 83 -1.43 9.86 2.31
C ASP A 83 -2.23 8.80 1.54
N ILE A 84 -1.69 7.59 1.42
CA ILE A 84 -2.37 6.49 0.74
C ILE A 84 -3.61 6.08 1.53
N ALA A 85 -3.54 6.05 2.86
CA ALA A 85 -4.68 5.74 3.72
C ALA A 85 -5.82 6.73 3.49
N VAL A 86 -5.52 8.02 3.42
CA VAL A 86 -6.51 9.06 3.16
C VAL A 86 -7.14 8.89 1.76
N LEU A 87 -6.32 8.59 0.75
CA LEU A 87 -6.80 8.39 -0.62
C LEU A 87 -7.72 7.17 -0.76
N THR A 88 -7.46 6.13 0.01
CA THR A 88 -8.18 4.86 -0.13
C THR A 88 -9.24 4.64 0.93
N GLY A 89 -9.34 5.53 1.90
CA GLY A 89 -10.28 5.40 3.01
C GLY A 89 -9.86 4.34 4.02
N GLY A 90 -8.58 3.96 4.03
CA GLY A 90 -8.04 2.96 4.94
C GLY A 90 -7.36 3.55 6.16
N THR A 91 -6.75 2.67 6.94
CA THR A 91 -6.00 3.04 8.14
C THR A 91 -4.64 2.34 8.09
N VAL A 92 -3.57 3.07 8.40
CA VAL A 92 -2.25 2.45 8.51
C VAL A 92 -2.23 1.61 9.78
N ILE A 93 -1.95 0.32 9.63
CA ILE A 93 -1.84 -0.60 10.77
C ILE A 93 -0.45 -0.43 11.36
N SER A 94 -0.38 0.28 12.48
CA SER A 94 0.88 0.61 13.14
C SER A 94 0.78 0.31 14.63
N THR A 95 1.81 -0.35 15.16
CA THR A 95 1.91 -0.61 16.60
C THR A 95 2.06 0.69 17.39
N ASN A 96 2.57 1.74 16.76
CA ASN A 96 2.72 3.05 17.40
C ASN A 96 1.36 3.67 17.80
N VAL A 97 0.29 3.27 17.12
CA VAL A 97 -1.07 3.72 17.46
C VAL A 97 -1.92 2.58 18.05
N GLY A 98 -1.28 1.51 18.46
CA GLY A 98 -1.96 0.40 19.11
C GLY A 98 -2.65 -0.59 18.17
N LEU A 99 -2.37 -0.53 16.88
CA LEU A 99 -2.96 -1.42 15.89
C LEU A 99 -1.99 -2.56 15.54
N THR A 100 -2.53 -3.77 15.39
CA THR A 100 -1.74 -4.94 15.00
C THR A 100 -2.44 -5.66 13.83
N LEU A 101 -1.64 -6.38 13.03
CA LEU A 101 -2.15 -7.08 11.86
C LEU A 101 -3.16 -8.17 12.21
N ASP A 102 -2.93 -8.89 13.29
CA ASP A 102 -3.79 -9.98 13.72
C ASP A 102 -5.18 -9.51 14.17
N LYS A 103 -5.32 -8.25 14.50
CA LYS A 103 -6.59 -7.64 14.91
C LYS A 103 -7.18 -6.72 13.84
N ALA A 104 -6.55 -6.64 12.68
CA ALA A 104 -7.06 -5.79 11.60
C ALA A 104 -8.39 -6.31 11.06
N THR A 105 -9.26 -5.38 10.70
CA THR A 105 -10.59 -5.69 10.13
C THR A 105 -10.70 -5.12 8.73
N LEU A 106 -11.69 -5.58 7.96
CA LEU A 106 -11.93 -5.06 6.62
C LEU A 106 -12.22 -3.56 6.62
N GLU A 107 -12.80 -3.04 7.70
CA GLU A 107 -13.08 -1.60 7.84
C GLU A 107 -11.81 -0.76 7.89
N GLN A 108 -10.71 -1.34 8.35
CA GLN A 108 -9.41 -0.67 8.42
C GLN A 108 -8.65 -0.74 7.10
N LEU A 109 -9.06 -1.61 6.19
CA LEU A 109 -8.45 -1.72 4.88
C LEU A 109 -8.99 -0.62 3.96
N GLY A 110 -8.10 -0.03 3.16
CA GLY A 110 -8.52 0.89 2.13
C GLY A 110 -9.07 0.13 0.93
N THR A 111 -9.74 0.85 0.05
CA THR A 111 -10.23 0.29 -1.20
C THR A 111 -10.03 1.27 -2.34
N ALA A 112 -10.01 0.76 -3.55
CA ALA A 112 -9.92 1.56 -4.76
C ALA A 112 -10.69 0.87 -5.88
N LYS A 113 -10.98 1.61 -6.94
CA LYS A 113 -11.63 1.02 -8.11
C LYS A 113 -10.68 0.04 -8.80
N LYS A 114 -9.41 0.41 -8.88
CA LYS A 114 -8.40 -0.40 -9.56
C LYS A 114 -7.01 -0.11 -8.99
N VAL A 115 -6.17 -1.14 -8.97
CA VAL A 115 -4.74 -0.98 -8.69
C VAL A 115 -3.98 -1.67 -9.81
N GLU A 116 -3.05 -0.96 -10.41
CA GLU A 116 -2.16 -1.51 -11.44
C GLU A 116 -0.75 -1.62 -10.89
N VAL A 117 -0.17 -2.80 -10.97
CA VAL A 117 1.18 -3.06 -10.47
C VAL A 117 2.07 -3.44 -11.64
N THR A 118 3.14 -2.69 -11.81
CA THR A 118 4.18 -2.99 -12.80
C THR A 118 5.51 -3.20 -12.10
N LYS A 119 6.54 -3.52 -12.85
CA LYS A 119 7.88 -3.73 -12.30
C LYS A 119 8.38 -2.55 -11.47
N GLU A 120 8.08 -1.34 -11.89
CA GLU A 120 8.62 -0.13 -11.27
C GLU A 120 7.58 0.69 -10.51
N ASN A 121 6.32 0.52 -10.81
CA ASN A 121 5.28 1.40 -10.30
C ASN A 121 4.05 0.62 -9.83
N THR A 122 3.43 1.14 -8.78
CA THR A 122 2.09 0.72 -8.36
C THR A 122 1.19 1.95 -8.44
N THR A 123 0.13 1.87 -9.23
CA THR A 123 -0.81 2.97 -9.44
C THR A 123 -2.15 2.63 -8.83
N ILE A 124 -2.63 3.48 -7.92
CA ILE A 124 -3.94 3.34 -7.28
C ILE A 124 -4.89 4.31 -7.97
N ILE A 125 -5.96 3.79 -8.55
CA ILE A 125 -6.92 4.57 -9.34
C ILE A 125 -8.25 4.62 -8.61
N ASP A 126 -8.79 5.83 -8.44
CA ASP A 126 -10.08 6.08 -7.78
C ASP A 126 -10.18 5.41 -6.41
N GLY A 127 -9.32 5.82 -5.50
CA GLY A 127 -9.40 5.39 -4.10
C GLY A 127 -10.72 5.82 -3.46
N ALA A 128 -11.19 5.03 -2.51
CA ALA A 128 -12.48 5.23 -1.85
C ALA A 128 -12.46 6.29 -0.75
N GLY A 129 -11.37 7.03 -0.59
CA GLY A 129 -11.26 8.08 0.43
C GLY A 129 -12.24 9.21 0.21
N GLN A 130 -12.68 9.82 1.32
CA GLN A 130 -13.60 10.94 1.27
C GLN A 130 -12.89 12.20 0.78
N ALA A 131 -13.54 12.96 -0.10
CA ALA A 131 -12.99 14.19 -0.65
C ALA A 131 -12.57 15.19 0.43
N GLU A 132 -13.38 15.33 1.48
CA GLU A 132 -13.10 16.24 2.60
C GLU A 132 -11.81 15.84 3.33
N ALA A 133 -11.60 14.55 3.58
CA ALA A 133 -10.40 14.06 4.24
C ALA A 133 -9.16 14.31 3.37
N ILE A 134 -9.28 14.11 2.07
CA ILE A 134 -8.20 14.38 1.11
C ILE A 134 -7.86 15.87 1.09
N GLU A 135 -8.86 16.74 1.05
CA GLU A 135 -8.66 18.19 1.07
C GLU A 135 -7.97 18.65 2.35
N ASN A 136 -8.37 18.12 3.50
CA ASN A 136 -7.75 18.43 4.78
C ASN A 136 -6.28 18.00 4.81
N ARG A 137 -5.99 16.84 4.26
CA ARG A 137 -4.61 16.35 4.16
C ARG A 137 -3.76 17.26 3.28
N VAL A 138 -4.31 17.68 2.15
CA VAL A 138 -3.64 18.61 1.23
C VAL A 138 -3.34 19.94 1.92
N ARG A 139 -4.29 20.49 2.67
CA ARG A 139 -4.07 21.74 3.42
C ARG A 139 -2.93 21.59 4.42
N ASN A 140 -2.89 20.48 5.15
CA ASN A 140 -1.83 20.22 6.11
C ASN A 140 -0.46 20.20 5.44
N ILE A 141 -0.38 19.54 4.29
CA ILE A 141 0.87 19.46 3.52
C ILE A 141 1.28 20.84 3.00
N ARG A 142 0.33 21.62 2.51
CA ARG A 142 0.61 22.99 2.05
C ARG A 142 1.17 23.87 3.16
N THR A 143 0.65 23.70 4.37
CA THR A 143 1.20 24.41 5.54
C THR A 143 2.65 23.99 5.78
N GLN A 144 2.96 22.71 5.63
CA GLN A 144 4.33 22.22 5.76
C GLN A 144 5.24 22.78 4.66
N ILE A 145 4.72 22.96 3.45
CA ILE A 145 5.48 23.57 2.35
C ILE A 145 5.90 24.98 2.69
N GLU A 146 4.98 25.76 3.26
CA GLU A 146 5.27 27.13 3.69
C GLU A 146 6.32 27.19 4.78
N ALA A 147 6.37 26.18 5.65
CA ALA A 147 7.34 26.10 6.74
C ALA A 147 8.65 25.44 6.33
N ALA A 148 8.72 24.85 5.15
CA ALA A 148 9.90 24.12 4.70
C ALA A 148 11.08 25.06 4.45
N THR A 149 12.26 24.66 4.94
CA THR A 149 13.48 25.45 4.82
C THR A 149 14.39 25.01 3.66
N SER A 150 14.16 23.79 3.15
CA SER A 150 14.97 23.27 2.05
C SER A 150 14.12 23.11 0.79
N ASP A 151 14.72 23.37 -0.37
CA ASP A 151 14.05 23.18 -1.65
C ASP A 151 13.70 21.71 -1.90
N TYR A 152 14.56 20.80 -1.44
CA TYR A 152 14.32 19.36 -1.55
C TYR A 152 13.05 18.95 -0.77
N ASP A 153 12.92 19.39 0.48
CA ASP A 153 11.74 19.07 1.29
C ASP A 153 10.48 19.67 0.68
N ARG A 154 10.57 20.91 0.19
CA ARG A 154 9.44 21.58 -0.46
C ARG A 154 9.00 20.82 -1.69
N GLU A 155 9.93 20.37 -2.52
CA GLU A 155 9.65 19.61 -3.72
C GLU A 155 8.95 18.29 -3.38
N LYS A 156 9.43 17.56 -2.36
CA LYS A 156 8.82 16.29 -1.93
C LYS A 156 7.42 16.49 -1.40
N LEU A 157 7.18 17.56 -0.68
CA LEU A 157 5.85 17.90 -0.19
C LEU A 157 4.90 18.26 -1.34
N GLN A 158 5.40 19.00 -2.34
CA GLN A 158 4.61 19.34 -3.53
C GLN A 158 4.23 18.09 -4.33
N GLU A 159 5.11 17.11 -4.43
CA GLU A 159 4.80 15.83 -5.08
C GLU A 159 3.65 15.12 -4.37
N ARG A 160 3.63 15.13 -3.04
CA ARG A 160 2.55 14.53 -2.25
C ARG A 160 1.22 15.23 -2.51
N VAL A 161 1.22 16.56 -2.54
CA VAL A 161 0.01 17.34 -2.84
C VAL A 161 -0.53 16.98 -4.23
N ALA A 162 0.35 16.88 -5.23
CA ALA A 162 -0.05 16.55 -6.59
C ALA A 162 -0.73 15.19 -6.67
N LYS A 163 -0.20 14.19 -5.98
CA LYS A 163 -0.79 12.85 -5.94
C LYS A 163 -2.16 12.84 -5.27
N LEU A 164 -2.28 13.52 -4.13
CA LEU A 164 -3.54 13.60 -3.39
C LEU A 164 -4.61 14.35 -4.18
N ALA A 165 -4.25 15.50 -4.75
CA ALA A 165 -5.19 16.32 -5.51
C ALA A 165 -5.62 15.64 -6.80
N GLY A 166 -4.75 14.82 -7.39
CA GLY A 166 -5.05 14.08 -8.61
C GLY A 166 -5.96 12.88 -8.42
N GLY A 167 -6.18 12.44 -7.19
CA GLY A 167 -7.00 11.26 -6.91
C GLY A 167 -6.35 9.94 -7.30
N VAL A 168 -5.10 9.98 -7.75
CA VAL A 168 -4.33 8.80 -8.16
C VAL A 168 -3.01 8.81 -7.41
N ALA A 169 -2.68 7.71 -6.74
CA ALA A 169 -1.39 7.55 -6.09
C ALA A 169 -0.48 6.70 -6.98
N LEU A 170 0.70 7.21 -7.25
CA LEU A 170 1.73 6.47 -7.97
C LEU A 170 2.87 6.18 -7.01
N ILE A 171 3.10 4.90 -6.76
CA ILE A 171 4.16 4.45 -5.87
C ILE A 171 5.29 3.91 -6.72
N LYS A 172 6.42 4.59 -6.70
CA LYS A 172 7.61 4.14 -7.41
C LYS A 172 8.43 3.25 -6.48
N VAL A 173 8.42 1.97 -6.77
CA VAL A 173 9.21 1.01 -6.01
C VAL A 173 9.94 0.11 -6.98
N GLY A 174 11.01 -0.49 -6.56
CA GLY A 174 11.71 -1.50 -7.35
C GLY A 174 10.75 -2.62 -7.73
N ALA A 175 11.12 -3.85 -7.78
CA ALA A 175 10.18 -4.92 -8.06
C ALA A 175 8.99 -4.84 -7.10
N ALA A 176 7.79 -5.08 -7.61
CA ALA A 176 6.58 -5.09 -6.80
C ALA A 176 6.70 -6.08 -5.65
N THR A 177 7.29 -7.23 -5.90
CA THR A 177 7.52 -8.24 -4.88
C THR A 177 8.79 -9.00 -5.19
N GLU A 178 9.41 -9.57 -4.16
CA GLU A 178 10.49 -10.51 -4.34
C GLU A 178 10.04 -11.75 -5.11
N VAL A 179 8.77 -12.11 -4.98
CA VAL A 179 8.20 -13.24 -5.68
C VAL A 179 8.40 -13.12 -7.19
N GLU A 180 8.06 -11.98 -7.74
CA GLU A 180 8.20 -11.76 -9.17
C GLU A 180 9.66 -11.76 -9.61
N MET A 181 10.53 -11.23 -8.79
CA MET A 181 11.97 -11.29 -9.07
C MET A 181 12.48 -12.74 -9.08
N LYS A 182 12.02 -13.57 -8.14
CA LYS A 182 12.38 -14.97 -8.08
C LYS A 182 11.85 -15.74 -9.28
N GLU A 183 10.62 -15.49 -9.68
CA GLU A 183 10.06 -16.10 -10.88
C GLU A 183 10.89 -15.77 -12.12
N LYS A 184 11.30 -14.52 -12.22
CA LYS A 184 12.17 -14.11 -13.32
C LYS A 184 13.49 -14.86 -13.33
N LYS A 185 14.07 -15.06 -12.16
CA LYS A 185 15.35 -15.77 -12.04
C LYS A 185 15.21 -17.26 -12.35
N ALA A 186 14.08 -17.85 -12.04
CA ALA A 186 13.83 -19.27 -12.26
C ALA A 186 13.69 -19.61 -13.75
N ARG A 187 13.54 -18.64 -14.59
CA ARG A 187 13.47 -18.80 -16.05
C ARG A 187 14.85 -18.66 -16.66
#